data_546d553a520037503d0a9564be275bad
#
_entry.id   546d553a520037503d0a9564be275bad
#
_cell.length_a   1.000
_cell.length_b   1.000
_cell.length_c   1.000
_cell.angle_alpha   90.00
_cell.angle_beta   90.00
_cell.angle_gamma   90.00
#
_symmetry.space_group_name_H-M   'P 1'
#
loop_
_entity.id
_entity.type
_entity.pdbx_description
1 polymer ?
#
loop_
_entity_poly.entity_id
_entity_poly.type
_entity_poly.pdbx_seq_one_letter_code
_entity_poly.pdbx_strand_id
1 'polypeptide(L)'
;MRNFKFKRSLTLVAVSSLLSLTVVSIPTAARAADPACTTANFVTTCVGATSDTAPYSMIVPANFNGTVYLYSHGYRPNVPVPAGIPGYGGYTVTNTPQPGPNATVIGALVAKGYGVVGSGFARQGWNADSAIKTNVELVGIFKKQFTKTTKVVTWGESLGGFITQALAEQYPNLFKAAAPLCMASDITPLMTMAGDALWGIKTFFDPTIKGGSYSAGAAGYAEAMGDLVKVFTAIGSLQAAFAANPTAPAWPATSKVPDAIKAIPSRSALVMVALMSGIPMQSAHFDSTSAPSVLPAASQTSFQLAINPAFAALENVANAAALAVLATHDLELQAGGAVFDNTTTDYAARIKEEQFIWSSALSGNSGIAGLSSVLAASPRATANPAAVAKLKTLASHSGKTEIPTILFTGVADPVTVAGNQQSVADKYATYWAEKWAAAKKAGVSKRPANNQLVLWNFPPQKYTKFSAAGAPDTTLPAATGTNHCNFTTSQYLAIADMLAYAADNGVNLSGGALLTKLRKAGNMTYDRDYAAPKMKFYGN
;
A
#
# COMPACT_ATOMS: atom_id res chain seq x y z
N MET A 1 -15.62 75.87 57.23
CA MET A 1 -16.67 76.78 56.68
C MET A 1 -17.25 76.14 55.42
N ARG A 2 -18.57 76.06 55.39
CA ARG A 2 -19.53 75.76 54.34
C ARG A 2 -19.47 74.41 53.66
N ASN A 3 -20.43 73.57 54.09
CA ASN A 3 -21.03 72.43 53.48
C ASN A 3 -21.61 72.72 52.10
N PHE A 4 -21.42 71.79 51.17
CA PHE A 4 -22.32 71.60 50.03
C PHE A 4 -22.69 70.12 49.89
N LYS A 5 -23.95 69.84 50.22
CA LYS A 5 -24.57 68.50 49.96
C LYS A 5 -25.02 68.46 48.54
N PHE A 6 -24.57 67.43 47.78
CA PHE A 6 -25.17 67.09 46.50
C PHE A 6 -26.00 65.81 46.67
N LYS A 7 -27.31 65.95 46.49
CA LYS A 7 -28.24 64.85 46.36
C LYS A 7 -28.03 64.17 45.00
N ARG A 8 -27.76 62.88 44.99
CA ARG A 8 -27.82 62.05 43.80
C ARG A 8 -29.13 61.32 43.78
N SER A 9 -29.98 61.67 42.81
CA SER A 9 -31.15 60.87 42.41
C SER A 9 -30.70 59.59 41.69
N LEU A 10 -31.07 58.46 42.25
CA LEU A 10 -30.94 57.14 41.52
C LEU A 10 -32.12 57.00 40.55
N THR A 11 -31.81 57.06 39.26
CA THR A 11 -32.73 56.60 38.22
C THR A 11 -32.43 55.12 37.96
N LEU A 12 -33.35 54.23 38.35
CA LEU A 12 -33.33 52.82 37.99
C LEU A 12 -33.66 52.70 36.49
N VAL A 13 -32.68 52.32 35.68
CA VAL A 13 -32.92 51.84 34.32
C VAL A 13 -33.04 50.34 34.39
N ALA A 14 -34.24 49.83 34.22
CA ALA A 14 -34.48 48.40 34.04
C ALA A 14 -33.98 47.97 32.66
N VAL A 15 -32.85 47.27 32.62
CA VAL A 15 -32.37 46.60 31.40
C VAL A 15 -33.04 45.24 31.33
N SER A 16 -34.07 45.13 30.51
CA SER A 16 -34.68 43.83 30.11
C SER A 16 -33.70 43.09 29.18
N SER A 17 -32.89 42.21 29.75
CA SER A 17 -32.08 41.27 28.94
C SER A 17 -33.00 40.19 28.35
N LEU A 18 -33.35 40.35 27.07
CA LEU A 18 -33.85 39.22 26.25
C LEU A 18 -32.71 38.19 26.15
N LEU A 19 -32.80 37.09 26.92
CA LEU A 19 -32.08 35.87 26.62
C LEU A 19 -32.67 35.28 25.34
N SER A 20 -32.05 35.56 24.19
CA SER A 20 -32.24 34.77 22.99
C SER A 20 -31.59 33.40 23.24
N LEU A 21 -32.41 32.40 23.55
CA LEU A 21 -32.02 30.98 23.44
C LEU A 21 -31.72 30.71 21.97
N THR A 22 -30.44 30.80 21.59
CA THR A 22 -29.95 30.16 20.38
C THR A 22 -30.06 28.67 20.64
N VAL A 23 -31.10 28.04 20.09
CA VAL A 23 -31.18 26.59 19.95
C VAL A 23 -30.02 26.21 19.03
N VAL A 24 -28.90 25.78 19.63
CA VAL A 24 -27.85 25.08 18.90
C VAL A 24 -28.51 23.78 18.44
N SER A 25 -28.95 23.76 17.18
CA SER A 25 -29.34 22.53 16.53
C SER A 25 -28.09 21.65 16.49
N ILE A 26 -28.00 20.68 17.38
CA ILE A 26 -27.05 19.57 17.25
C ILE A 26 -27.38 18.94 15.90
N PRO A 27 -26.46 18.88 14.94
CA PRO A 27 -26.74 18.22 13.68
C PRO A 27 -27.09 16.76 14.05
N THR A 28 -28.34 16.39 13.84
CA THR A 28 -28.74 14.97 13.87
C THR A 28 -27.85 14.27 12.88
N ALA A 29 -27.05 13.31 13.37
CA ALA A 29 -26.22 12.48 12.51
C ALA A 29 -27.09 12.01 11.33
N ALA A 30 -26.64 12.31 10.11
CA ALA A 30 -27.37 11.92 8.91
C ALA A 30 -27.52 10.38 8.97
N ARG A 31 -28.75 9.91 9.06
CA ARG A 31 -29.02 8.46 9.06
C ARG A 31 -28.85 7.97 7.63
N ALA A 32 -28.12 6.87 7.44
CA ALA A 32 -28.03 6.22 6.15
C ALA A 32 -29.45 5.95 5.61
N ALA A 33 -29.72 6.31 4.37
CA ALA A 33 -30.96 5.99 3.70
C ALA A 33 -31.07 4.47 3.53
N ASP A 34 -32.30 3.94 3.53
CA ASP A 34 -32.49 2.52 3.24
C ASP A 34 -31.99 2.22 1.81
N PRO A 35 -31.32 1.06 1.58
CA PRO A 35 -30.72 0.75 0.29
C PRO A 35 -31.77 0.57 -0.81
N ALA A 36 -31.50 1.11 -2.01
CA ALA A 36 -32.29 0.85 -3.20
C ALA A 36 -31.87 -0.51 -3.80
N CYS A 37 -32.80 -1.46 -3.85
CA CYS A 37 -32.53 -2.81 -4.29
C CYS A 37 -33.30 -3.19 -5.55
N THR A 38 -32.63 -3.89 -6.47
CA THR A 38 -33.22 -4.51 -7.66
C THR A 38 -32.86 -6.00 -7.69
N THR A 39 -33.77 -6.83 -8.17
CA THR A 39 -33.53 -8.27 -8.33
C THR A 39 -33.67 -8.67 -9.78
N ALA A 40 -32.62 -9.29 -10.32
CA ALA A 40 -32.61 -9.84 -11.66
C ALA A 40 -31.84 -11.17 -11.64
N ASN A 41 -32.27 -12.15 -12.42
CA ASN A 41 -31.60 -13.46 -12.56
C ASN A 41 -31.26 -14.11 -11.20
N PHE A 42 -32.18 -14.07 -10.25
CA PHE A 42 -31.98 -14.60 -8.89
C PHE A 42 -30.88 -13.92 -8.06
N VAL A 43 -30.45 -12.74 -8.45
CA VAL A 43 -29.45 -11.94 -7.72
C VAL A 43 -30.07 -10.59 -7.37
N THR A 44 -30.01 -10.22 -6.09
CA THR A 44 -30.42 -8.92 -5.59
C THR A 44 -29.20 -8.02 -5.50
N THR A 45 -29.23 -6.87 -6.18
CA THR A 45 -28.23 -5.82 -6.07
C THR A 45 -28.83 -4.63 -5.34
N CYS A 46 -28.18 -4.18 -4.28
CA CYS A 46 -28.60 -3.00 -3.53
C CYS A 46 -27.48 -1.96 -3.56
N VAL A 47 -27.86 -0.70 -3.75
CA VAL A 47 -26.97 0.46 -3.72
C VAL A 47 -27.50 1.50 -2.72
N GLY A 48 -26.61 2.29 -2.17
CA GLY A 48 -26.94 3.35 -1.23
C GLY A 48 -25.70 4.09 -0.77
N ALA A 49 -25.84 4.87 0.29
CA ALA A 49 -24.73 5.55 0.94
C ALA A 49 -24.81 5.39 2.46
N THR A 50 -23.65 5.33 3.10
CA THR A 50 -23.51 5.37 4.56
C THR A 50 -23.74 6.78 5.11
N SER A 51 -23.77 6.94 6.42
CA SER A 51 -24.00 8.24 7.07
C SER A 51 -22.95 9.30 6.72
N ASP A 52 -21.72 8.87 6.39
CA ASP A 52 -20.64 9.73 5.91
C ASP A 52 -20.66 9.93 4.38
N THR A 53 -21.79 9.60 3.73
CA THR A 53 -22.02 9.72 2.28
C THR A 53 -21.19 8.78 1.39
N ALA A 54 -20.53 7.78 1.95
CA ALA A 54 -19.77 6.81 1.18
C ALA A 54 -20.72 5.89 0.39
N PRO A 55 -20.66 5.88 -0.96
CA PRO A 55 -21.49 5.00 -1.74
C PRO A 55 -21.07 3.54 -1.54
N TYR A 56 -22.05 2.64 -1.58
CA TYR A 56 -21.81 1.20 -1.46
C TYR A 56 -22.62 0.38 -2.45
N SER A 57 -22.18 -0.85 -2.69
CA SER A 57 -22.90 -1.87 -3.44
C SER A 57 -22.90 -3.18 -2.68
N MET A 58 -24.05 -3.85 -2.65
CA MET A 58 -24.28 -5.18 -2.09
C MET A 58 -24.82 -6.08 -3.20
N ILE A 59 -24.31 -7.30 -3.32
CA ILE A 59 -24.77 -8.28 -4.30
C ILE A 59 -25.03 -9.59 -3.57
N VAL A 60 -26.28 -10.06 -3.58
CA VAL A 60 -26.72 -11.20 -2.79
C VAL A 60 -27.57 -12.16 -3.63
N PRO A 61 -27.21 -13.43 -3.77
CA PRO A 61 -27.99 -14.40 -4.52
C PRO A 61 -29.23 -14.88 -3.76
N ALA A 62 -30.23 -15.38 -4.47
CA ALA A 62 -31.46 -15.91 -3.87
C ALA A 62 -31.19 -17.11 -2.90
N ASN A 63 -30.15 -17.91 -3.20
CA ASN A 63 -29.71 -19.02 -2.36
C ASN A 63 -28.68 -18.59 -1.29
N PHE A 64 -28.75 -17.34 -0.82
CA PHE A 64 -27.80 -16.78 0.15
C PHE A 64 -27.64 -17.71 1.38
N ASN A 65 -26.39 -18.11 1.65
CA ASN A 65 -26.04 -19.07 2.70
C ASN A 65 -25.77 -18.43 4.08
N GLY A 66 -25.92 -17.10 4.22
CA GLY A 66 -25.71 -16.37 5.47
C GLY A 66 -24.28 -15.83 5.66
N THR A 67 -23.35 -16.10 4.75
CA THR A 67 -21.98 -15.57 4.81
C THR A 67 -21.79 -14.42 3.82
N VAL A 68 -21.31 -13.29 4.29
CA VAL A 68 -20.99 -12.11 3.46
C VAL A 68 -19.52 -11.77 3.50
N TYR A 69 -18.97 -11.40 2.32
CA TYR A 69 -17.62 -10.91 2.13
C TYR A 69 -17.63 -9.39 2.02
N LEU A 70 -17.06 -8.71 3.00
CA LEU A 70 -16.80 -7.28 2.97
C LEU A 70 -15.43 -7.04 2.32
N TYR A 71 -15.42 -6.34 1.17
CA TYR A 71 -14.20 -5.97 0.48
C TYR A 71 -13.83 -4.51 0.70
N SER A 72 -12.55 -4.27 0.96
CA SER A 72 -11.96 -2.93 1.04
C SER A 72 -11.00 -2.75 -0.13
N HIS A 73 -11.26 -1.74 -0.97
CA HIS A 73 -10.38 -1.43 -2.11
C HIS A 73 -9.10 -0.71 -1.68
N GLY A 74 -8.07 -0.76 -2.54
CA GLY A 74 -6.78 -0.11 -2.35
C GLY A 74 -6.83 1.42 -2.44
N TYR A 75 -5.65 2.04 -2.37
CA TYR A 75 -5.50 3.49 -2.50
C TYR A 75 -6.01 3.99 -3.86
N ARG A 76 -6.80 5.05 -3.83
CA ARG A 76 -7.20 5.84 -4.99
C ARG A 76 -6.77 7.28 -4.75
N PRO A 77 -6.10 7.95 -5.71
CA PRO A 77 -5.70 9.35 -5.51
C PRO A 77 -6.89 10.24 -5.13
N ASN A 78 -6.66 11.18 -4.21
CA ASN A 78 -7.66 12.17 -3.79
C ASN A 78 -7.69 13.41 -4.68
N VAL A 79 -6.83 13.47 -5.68
CA VAL A 79 -6.75 14.53 -6.69
C VAL A 79 -6.77 13.95 -8.10
N PRO A 80 -7.32 14.67 -9.09
CA PRO A 80 -7.23 14.25 -10.48
C PRO A 80 -5.78 14.33 -10.99
N VAL A 81 -5.45 13.49 -11.96
CA VAL A 81 -4.15 13.55 -12.65
C VAL A 81 -4.39 13.80 -14.13
N PRO A 82 -3.79 14.84 -14.73
CA PRO A 82 -3.97 15.16 -16.14
C PRO A 82 -3.53 14.02 -17.06
N ALA A 83 -4.25 13.80 -18.16
CA ALA A 83 -3.95 12.75 -19.13
C ALA A 83 -2.65 12.97 -19.92
N GLY A 84 -2.10 14.18 -19.91
CA GLY A 84 -0.89 14.53 -20.67
C GLY A 84 0.44 14.21 -19.98
N ILE A 85 0.43 13.56 -18.82
CA ILE A 85 1.66 13.18 -18.10
C ILE A 85 2.30 11.99 -18.82
N PRO A 86 3.59 12.08 -19.23
CA PRO A 86 4.28 10.99 -19.90
C PRO A 86 4.20 9.69 -19.10
N GLY A 87 3.89 8.56 -19.75
CA GLY A 87 3.80 7.25 -19.09
C GLY A 87 2.64 7.07 -18.10
N TYR A 88 1.74 8.06 -17.98
CA TYR A 88 0.56 7.99 -17.12
C TYR A 88 -0.70 8.40 -17.88
N GLY A 89 -1.71 7.52 -17.91
CA GLY A 89 -2.92 7.70 -18.71
C GLY A 89 -3.93 8.72 -18.15
N GLY A 90 -3.57 9.44 -17.10
CA GLY A 90 -4.48 10.33 -16.38
C GLY A 90 -5.36 9.58 -15.36
N TYR A 91 -6.03 10.35 -14.49
CA TYR A 91 -6.93 9.81 -13.47
C TYR A 91 -8.00 10.83 -13.12
N THR A 92 -9.24 10.36 -13.00
CA THR A 92 -10.36 11.14 -12.45
C THR A 92 -10.72 10.56 -11.09
N VAL A 93 -10.87 11.43 -10.09
CA VAL A 93 -11.24 10.99 -8.73
C VAL A 93 -12.60 10.28 -8.78
N THR A 94 -12.64 9.08 -8.22
CA THR A 94 -13.84 8.25 -8.22
C THR A 94 -14.06 7.61 -6.86
N ASN A 95 -15.31 7.56 -6.42
CA ASN A 95 -15.79 6.84 -5.27
C ASN A 95 -16.71 5.67 -5.65
N THR A 96 -16.55 5.11 -6.85
CA THR A 96 -17.34 3.96 -7.31
C THR A 96 -17.22 2.80 -6.33
N PRO A 97 -18.33 2.21 -5.83
CA PRO A 97 -18.30 1.06 -4.94
C PRO A 97 -17.61 -0.15 -5.55
N GLN A 98 -16.86 -0.86 -4.73
CA GLN A 98 -16.13 -2.05 -5.15
C GLN A 98 -16.39 -3.21 -4.17
N PRO A 99 -17.34 -4.13 -4.48
CA PRO A 99 -17.71 -5.22 -3.59
C PRO A 99 -16.80 -6.46 -3.68
N GLY A 100 -15.72 -6.40 -4.44
CA GLY A 100 -14.71 -7.47 -4.59
C GLY A 100 -13.57 -7.07 -5.50
N PRO A 101 -12.51 -7.87 -5.61
CA PRO A 101 -11.31 -7.51 -6.37
C PRO A 101 -11.59 -7.34 -7.88
N ASN A 102 -12.45 -8.18 -8.46
CA ASN A 102 -12.89 -8.08 -9.84
C ASN A 102 -14.22 -8.80 -10.08
N ALA A 103 -14.84 -8.56 -11.22
CA ALA A 103 -16.16 -9.11 -11.56
C ALA A 103 -16.18 -10.64 -11.59
N THR A 104 -15.12 -11.30 -12.04
CA THR A 104 -15.02 -12.77 -12.10
C THR A 104 -15.06 -13.38 -10.70
N VAL A 105 -14.31 -12.83 -9.75
CA VAL A 105 -14.30 -13.28 -8.36
C VAL A 105 -15.65 -13.03 -7.69
N ILE A 106 -16.24 -11.83 -7.89
CA ILE A 106 -17.58 -11.50 -7.41
C ILE A 106 -18.60 -12.52 -7.91
N GLY A 107 -18.65 -12.77 -9.22
CA GLY A 107 -19.56 -13.75 -9.82
C GLY A 107 -19.39 -15.16 -9.26
N ALA A 108 -18.16 -15.61 -9.05
CA ALA A 108 -17.87 -16.91 -8.48
C ALA A 108 -18.31 -17.03 -7.00
N LEU A 109 -18.17 -15.98 -6.20
CA LEU A 109 -18.65 -15.94 -4.82
C LEU A 109 -20.18 -15.99 -4.75
N VAL A 110 -20.84 -15.16 -5.55
CA VAL A 110 -22.32 -15.11 -5.67
C VAL A 110 -22.87 -16.47 -6.12
N ALA A 111 -22.23 -17.13 -7.11
CA ALA A 111 -22.64 -18.46 -7.57
C ALA A 111 -22.52 -19.54 -6.47
N LYS A 112 -21.59 -19.38 -5.51
CA LYS A 112 -21.44 -20.25 -4.34
C LYS A 112 -22.44 -19.93 -3.20
N GLY A 113 -23.34 -18.96 -3.39
CA GLY A 113 -24.32 -18.56 -2.38
C GLY A 113 -23.82 -17.53 -1.36
N TYR A 114 -22.68 -16.89 -1.59
CA TYR A 114 -22.16 -15.84 -0.72
C TYR A 114 -22.72 -14.47 -1.11
N GLY A 115 -22.95 -13.61 -0.10
CA GLY A 115 -23.14 -12.20 -0.32
C GLY A 115 -21.79 -11.48 -0.44
N VAL A 116 -21.71 -10.44 -1.25
CA VAL A 116 -20.55 -9.56 -1.36
C VAL A 116 -20.98 -8.11 -1.17
N VAL A 117 -20.12 -7.33 -0.50
CA VAL A 117 -20.40 -5.93 -0.20
C VAL A 117 -19.10 -5.13 -0.16
N GLY A 118 -19.14 -3.89 -0.64
CA GLY A 118 -18.02 -2.97 -0.57
C GLY A 118 -18.43 -1.53 -0.79
N SER A 119 -17.68 -0.64 -0.20
CA SER A 119 -17.83 0.81 -0.35
C SER A 119 -16.90 1.37 -1.41
N GLY A 120 -17.22 2.57 -1.93
CA GLY A 120 -16.30 3.41 -2.67
C GLY A 120 -15.64 4.49 -1.79
N PHE A 121 -15.94 4.47 -0.49
CA PHE A 121 -15.55 5.45 0.53
C PHE A 121 -15.90 6.90 0.16
N ALA A 122 -16.18 7.71 1.17
CA ALA A 122 -16.53 9.13 0.99
C ALA A 122 -15.29 9.98 0.63
N ARG A 123 -14.15 9.64 1.21
CA ARG A 123 -12.87 10.30 0.98
C ARG A 123 -11.92 9.34 0.27
N GLN A 124 -11.19 9.85 -0.73
CA GLN A 124 -10.10 9.15 -1.39
C GLN A 124 -8.75 9.54 -0.75
N GLY A 125 -7.65 9.03 -1.26
CA GLY A 125 -6.34 9.14 -0.63
C GLY A 125 -6.17 8.14 0.50
N TRP A 126 -5.29 8.47 1.46
CA TRP A 126 -5.16 7.70 2.69
C TRP A 126 -6.36 7.99 3.60
N ASN A 127 -7.27 7.08 3.66
CA ASN A 127 -8.59 7.24 4.29
C ASN A 127 -8.89 6.18 5.37
N ALA A 128 -7.88 5.47 5.87
CA ALA A 128 -8.08 4.32 6.75
C ALA A 128 -8.93 4.64 7.99
N ASP A 129 -8.77 5.84 8.57
CA ASP A 129 -9.49 6.32 9.75
C ASP A 129 -11.01 6.42 9.55
N SER A 130 -11.44 6.89 8.36
CA SER A 130 -12.87 6.96 8.00
C SER A 130 -13.37 5.65 7.42
N ALA A 131 -12.61 5.00 6.55
CA ALA A 131 -12.98 3.76 5.88
C ALA A 131 -13.29 2.60 6.86
N ILE A 132 -12.56 2.52 7.99
CA ILE A 132 -12.86 1.56 9.06
C ILE A 132 -14.28 1.79 9.60
N LYS A 133 -14.66 3.03 9.90
CA LYS A 133 -15.99 3.39 10.42
C LYS A 133 -17.07 3.15 9.38
N THR A 134 -16.84 3.57 8.12
CA THR A 134 -17.71 3.30 6.99
C THR A 134 -18.01 1.80 6.84
N ASN A 135 -16.99 0.94 6.92
CA ASN A 135 -17.16 -0.50 6.80
C ASN A 135 -17.92 -1.11 7.97
N VAL A 136 -17.72 -0.65 9.20
CA VAL A 136 -18.49 -1.09 10.38
C VAL A 136 -19.96 -0.75 10.23
N GLU A 137 -20.28 0.48 9.80
CA GLU A 137 -21.67 0.90 9.51
C GLU A 137 -22.27 0.08 8.38
N LEU A 138 -21.53 -0.13 7.29
CA LEU A 138 -21.97 -0.89 6.12
C LEU A 138 -22.34 -2.34 6.47
N VAL A 139 -21.59 -2.99 7.36
CA VAL A 139 -21.97 -4.31 7.90
C VAL A 139 -23.29 -4.25 8.64
N GLY A 140 -23.55 -3.20 9.41
CA GLY A 140 -24.82 -2.97 10.09
C GLY A 140 -25.98 -2.83 9.10
N ILE A 141 -25.81 -2.01 8.06
CA ILE A 141 -26.79 -1.82 6.98
C ILE A 141 -27.06 -3.15 6.27
N PHE A 142 -26.00 -3.91 5.92
CA PHE A 142 -26.12 -5.21 5.27
C PHE A 142 -26.93 -6.22 6.11
N LYS A 143 -26.61 -6.33 7.41
CA LYS A 143 -27.33 -7.25 8.33
C LYS A 143 -28.80 -6.87 8.51
N LYS A 144 -29.12 -5.57 8.51
CA LYS A 144 -30.51 -5.08 8.56
C LYS A 144 -31.28 -5.46 7.28
N GLN A 145 -30.64 -5.32 6.12
CA GLN A 145 -31.25 -5.63 4.81
C GLN A 145 -31.39 -7.13 4.57
N PHE A 146 -30.38 -7.92 4.98
CA PHE A 146 -30.31 -9.36 4.77
C PHE A 146 -30.19 -10.09 6.11
N THR A 147 -31.33 -10.29 6.78
CA THR A 147 -31.44 -10.83 8.15
C THR A 147 -30.92 -12.26 8.32
N LYS A 148 -30.77 -13.01 7.23
CA LYS A 148 -30.13 -14.35 7.22
C LYS A 148 -28.61 -14.28 7.47
N THR A 149 -28.00 -13.09 7.54
CA THR A 149 -26.55 -12.93 7.70
C THR A 149 -26.08 -13.41 9.08
N THR A 150 -25.34 -14.50 9.10
CA THR A 150 -24.78 -15.10 10.32
C THR A 150 -23.27 -14.90 10.44
N LYS A 151 -22.56 -14.73 9.31
CA LYS A 151 -21.10 -14.60 9.26
C LYS A 151 -20.70 -13.46 8.36
N VAL A 152 -19.72 -12.66 8.83
CA VAL A 152 -19.08 -11.61 8.05
C VAL A 152 -17.60 -11.93 8.02
N VAL A 153 -17.03 -12.00 6.83
CA VAL A 153 -15.58 -12.04 6.62
C VAL A 153 -15.15 -10.77 5.94
N THR A 154 -13.92 -10.31 6.21
CA THR A 154 -13.37 -9.10 5.60
C THR A 154 -12.07 -9.39 4.87
N TRP A 155 -11.89 -8.77 3.73
CA TRP A 155 -10.69 -8.86 2.92
C TRP A 155 -10.48 -7.59 2.10
N GLY A 156 -9.25 -7.39 1.62
CA GLY A 156 -8.93 -6.19 0.85
C GLY A 156 -7.47 -6.14 0.47
N GLU A 157 -7.12 -5.25 -0.44
CA GLU A 157 -5.80 -5.13 -1.05
C GLU A 157 -5.15 -3.78 -0.75
N SER A 158 -3.81 -3.78 -0.61
CA SER A 158 -3.05 -2.54 -0.44
C SER A 158 -3.52 -1.75 0.80
N LEU A 159 -3.97 -0.51 0.65
CA LEU A 159 -4.66 0.24 1.69
C LEU A 159 -5.92 -0.49 2.20
N GLY A 160 -6.65 -1.19 1.32
CA GLY A 160 -7.77 -2.05 1.72
C GLY A 160 -7.32 -3.24 2.57
N GLY A 161 -6.13 -3.76 2.34
CA GLY A 161 -5.48 -4.75 3.21
C GLY A 161 -5.17 -4.16 4.58
N PHE A 162 -4.67 -2.91 4.64
CA PHE A 162 -4.51 -2.18 5.90
C PHE A 162 -5.84 -2.07 6.67
N ILE A 163 -6.90 -1.60 5.99
CA ILE A 163 -8.24 -1.45 6.58
C ILE A 163 -8.75 -2.81 7.10
N THR A 164 -8.55 -3.88 6.34
CA THR A 164 -8.92 -5.25 6.71
C THR A 164 -8.23 -5.72 7.99
N GLN A 165 -6.90 -5.49 8.10
CA GLN A 165 -6.14 -5.82 9.31
C GLN A 165 -6.66 -5.02 10.51
N ALA A 166 -6.90 -3.71 10.33
CA ALA A 166 -7.43 -2.85 11.38
C ALA A 166 -8.83 -3.30 11.86
N LEU A 167 -9.70 -3.72 10.94
CA LEU A 167 -11.01 -4.28 11.27
C LEU A 167 -10.87 -5.57 12.09
N ALA A 168 -9.94 -6.45 11.74
CA ALA A 168 -9.67 -7.68 12.49
C ALA A 168 -9.14 -7.41 13.91
N GLU A 169 -8.32 -6.36 14.09
CA GLU A 169 -7.77 -5.96 15.38
C GLU A 169 -8.78 -5.25 16.28
N GLN A 170 -9.56 -4.33 15.71
CA GLN A 170 -10.44 -3.42 16.47
C GLN A 170 -11.85 -3.95 16.65
N TYR A 171 -12.34 -4.81 15.74
CA TYR A 171 -13.72 -5.31 15.74
C TYR A 171 -13.80 -6.85 15.65
N PRO A 172 -13.08 -7.61 16.49
CA PRO A 172 -13.03 -9.07 16.41
C PRO A 172 -14.41 -9.74 16.62
N ASN A 173 -15.35 -9.08 17.28
CA ASN A 173 -16.71 -9.59 17.48
C ASN A 173 -17.60 -9.42 16.24
N LEU A 174 -17.25 -8.50 15.33
CA LEU A 174 -18.03 -8.22 14.13
C LEU A 174 -17.68 -9.18 12.99
N PHE A 175 -16.41 -9.59 12.91
CA PHE A 175 -15.87 -10.42 11.83
C PHE A 175 -15.52 -11.83 12.33
N LYS A 176 -15.68 -12.82 11.45
CA LYS A 176 -15.35 -14.23 11.74
C LYS A 176 -13.97 -14.64 11.19
N ALA A 177 -13.49 -13.99 10.15
CA ALA A 177 -12.16 -14.16 9.58
C ALA A 177 -11.77 -12.93 8.77
N ALA A 178 -10.47 -12.75 8.55
CA ALA A 178 -9.92 -11.64 7.77
C ALA A 178 -8.81 -12.10 6.81
N ALA A 179 -8.69 -11.44 5.64
CA ALA A 179 -7.55 -11.62 4.74
C ALA A 179 -7.03 -10.27 4.23
N PRO A 180 -6.08 -9.65 4.92
CA PRO A 180 -5.31 -8.54 4.38
C PRO A 180 -4.35 -9.03 3.29
N LEU A 181 -4.51 -8.50 2.05
CA LEU A 181 -3.76 -8.90 0.87
C LEU A 181 -2.83 -7.75 0.46
N CYS A 182 -1.55 -8.08 0.09
CA CYS A 182 -0.56 -7.06 -0.32
C CYS A 182 -0.68 -5.77 0.50
N MET A 183 -0.83 -5.90 1.81
CA MET A 183 -1.24 -4.80 2.67
C MET A 183 -0.12 -3.78 2.92
N ALA A 184 -0.49 -2.52 3.00
CA ALA A 184 0.25 -1.52 3.73
C ALA A 184 0.19 -1.85 5.24
N SER A 185 1.33 -1.86 5.94
CA SER A 185 1.37 -2.24 7.37
C SER A 185 1.55 -1.06 8.31
N ASP A 186 2.33 -0.09 7.88
CA ASP A 186 2.65 1.11 8.64
C ASP A 186 2.95 2.23 7.65
N ILE A 187 2.32 3.38 7.86
CA ILE A 187 2.42 4.51 6.93
C ILE A 187 3.81 5.15 6.96
N THR A 188 4.47 5.22 8.11
CA THR A 188 5.77 5.89 8.26
C THR A 188 6.88 5.20 7.45
N PRO A 189 7.11 3.89 7.56
CA PRO A 189 8.08 3.20 6.72
C PRO A 189 7.78 3.27 5.22
N LEU A 190 6.50 3.19 4.83
CA LEU A 190 6.11 3.33 3.42
C LEU A 190 6.45 4.71 2.87
N MET A 191 6.16 5.77 3.64
CA MET A 191 6.50 7.14 3.22
C MET A 191 8.00 7.39 3.22
N THR A 192 8.75 6.74 4.11
CA THR A 192 10.22 6.78 4.07
C THR A 192 10.74 6.13 2.79
N MET A 193 10.22 4.95 2.42
CA MET A 193 10.59 4.27 1.17
C MET A 193 10.30 5.13 -0.07
N ALA A 194 9.09 5.70 -0.15
CA ALA A 194 8.68 6.58 -1.24
C ALA A 194 9.57 7.84 -1.31
N GLY A 195 9.84 8.47 -0.18
CA GLY A 195 10.70 9.64 -0.07
C GLY A 195 12.14 9.35 -0.47
N ASP A 196 12.72 8.23 -0.03
CA ASP A 196 14.07 7.81 -0.42
C ASP A 196 14.19 7.54 -1.93
N ALA A 197 13.17 6.89 -2.53
CA ALA A 197 13.14 6.66 -3.97
C ALA A 197 13.08 7.99 -4.75
N LEU A 198 12.17 8.90 -4.38
CA LEU A 198 12.03 10.21 -5.01
C LEU A 198 13.29 11.07 -4.81
N TRP A 199 13.87 11.07 -3.61
CA TRP A 199 15.10 11.78 -3.31
C TRP A 199 16.30 11.21 -4.10
N GLY A 200 16.35 9.88 -4.27
CA GLY A 200 17.37 9.24 -5.11
C GLY A 200 17.22 9.61 -6.59
N ILE A 201 16.01 9.60 -7.14
CA ILE A 201 15.72 10.02 -8.51
C ILE A 201 16.11 11.50 -8.70
N LYS A 202 15.71 12.37 -7.77
CA LYS A 202 16.11 13.78 -7.74
C LYS A 202 17.63 13.95 -7.76
N THR A 203 18.33 13.24 -6.87
CA THR A 203 19.77 13.34 -6.69
C THR A 203 20.57 12.94 -7.93
N PHE A 204 20.17 11.83 -8.55
CA PHE A 204 20.94 11.29 -9.68
C PHE A 204 20.46 11.79 -11.04
N PHE A 205 19.17 12.00 -11.25
CA PHE A 205 18.63 12.14 -12.59
C PHE A 205 18.01 13.50 -12.90
N ASP A 206 17.36 14.16 -11.94
CA ASP A 206 16.82 15.50 -12.15
C ASP A 206 16.68 16.28 -10.82
N PRO A 207 17.62 17.16 -10.49
CA PRO A 207 17.59 17.94 -9.24
C PRO A 207 16.45 18.95 -9.15
N THR A 208 15.71 19.18 -10.24
CA THR A 208 14.54 20.08 -10.25
C THR A 208 13.28 19.43 -9.71
N ILE A 209 13.27 18.09 -9.48
CA ILE A 209 12.20 17.38 -8.78
C ILE A 209 12.15 17.89 -7.34
N LYS A 210 10.98 18.27 -6.86
CA LYS A 210 10.78 18.70 -5.48
C LYS A 210 10.83 17.49 -4.53
N GLY A 211 10.08 16.45 -4.82
CA GLY A 211 10.08 15.15 -4.14
C GLY A 211 9.40 15.17 -2.77
N GLY A 212 8.60 16.18 -2.48
CA GLY A 212 7.93 16.42 -1.20
C GLY A 212 8.00 17.87 -0.76
N SER A 213 7.60 18.17 0.47
CA SER A 213 7.46 19.54 1.01
C SER A 213 6.58 20.43 0.12
N TYR A 214 5.48 19.84 -0.38
CA TYR A 214 4.57 20.54 -1.27
C TYR A 214 3.84 21.66 -0.53
N SER A 215 3.58 22.75 -1.26
CA SER A 215 2.81 23.89 -0.75
C SER A 215 1.37 23.47 -0.45
N ALA A 216 0.66 24.27 0.33
CA ALA A 216 -0.76 24.02 0.59
C ALA A 216 -1.64 24.37 -0.63
N GLY A 217 -2.76 23.68 -0.79
CA GLY A 217 -3.80 23.99 -1.75
C GLY A 217 -3.37 23.81 -3.21
N ALA A 218 -3.86 24.72 -4.10
CA ALA A 218 -3.64 24.61 -5.54
C ALA A 218 -2.15 24.68 -5.95
N ALA A 219 -1.33 25.41 -5.21
CA ALA A 219 0.10 25.48 -5.46
C ALA A 219 0.77 24.11 -5.24
N GLY A 220 0.46 23.44 -4.14
CA GLY A 220 1.00 22.10 -3.85
C GLY A 220 0.53 21.04 -4.85
N TYR A 221 -0.71 21.13 -5.28
CA TYR A 221 -1.20 20.27 -6.37
C TYR A 221 -0.40 20.49 -7.66
N ALA A 222 -0.17 21.76 -8.06
CA ALA A 222 0.61 22.07 -9.25
C ALA A 222 2.07 21.58 -9.14
N GLU A 223 2.68 21.71 -7.96
CA GLU A 223 4.02 21.20 -7.67
C GLU A 223 4.09 19.67 -7.79
N ALA A 224 3.12 18.94 -7.23
CA ALA A 224 3.05 17.48 -7.33
C ALA A 224 2.83 17.01 -8.78
N MET A 225 1.96 17.67 -9.54
CA MET A 225 1.78 17.38 -10.98
C MET A 225 3.05 17.68 -11.78
N GLY A 226 3.75 18.78 -11.46
CA GLY A 226 5.05 19.09 -12.05
C GLY A 226 6.11 18.02 -11.74
N ASP A 227 6.12 17.49 -10.52
CA ASP A 227 7.03 16.39 -10.15
C ASP A 227 6.68 15.09 -10.87
N LEU A 228 5.39 14.75 -11.06
CA LEU A 228 5.01 13.60 -11.88
C LEU A 228 5.59 13.70 -13.30
N VAL A 229 5.46 14.87 -13.95
CA VAL A 229 6.02 15.08 -15.29
C VAL A 229 7.53 14.86 -15.30
N LYS A 230 8.27 15.44 -14.35
CA LYS A 230 9.73 15.34 -14.26
C LYS A 230 10.19 13.91 -13.97
N VAL A 231 9.55 13.25 -13.01
CA VAL A 231 9.88 11.85 -12.63
C VAL A 231 9.67 10.93 -13.83
N PHE A 232 8.53 11.00 -14.52
CA PHE A 232 8.27 10.16 -15.69
C PHE A 232 9.15 10.55 -16.89
N THR A 233 9.53 11.82 -17.04
CA THR A 233 10.51 12.24 -18.07
C THR A 233 11.88 11.64 -17.77
N ALA A 234 12.33 11.65 -16.52
CA ALA A 234 13.60 11.02 -16.13
C ALA A 234 13.56 9.50 -16.37
N ILE A 235 12.47 8.82 -15.97
CA ILE A 235 12.26 7.38 -16.20
C ILE A 235 12.25 7.08 -17.70
N GLY A 236 11.51 7.83 -18.51
CA GLY A 236 11.48 7.66 -19.97
C GLY A 236 12.84 7.86 -20.62
N SER A 237 13.62 8.82 -20.14
CA SER A 237 15.02 9.03 -20.59
C SER A 237 15.91 7.84 -20.25
N LEU A 238 15.75 7.26 -19.06
CA LEU A 238 16.47 6.04 -18.68
C LEU A 238 16.02 4.85 -19.54
N GLN A 239 14.74 4.66 -19.78
CA GLN A 239 14.22 3.60 -20.66
C GLN A 239 14.82 3.69 -22.07
N ALA A 240 14.84 4.89 -22.64
CA ALA A 240 15.45 5.13 -23.95
C ALA A 240 16.96 4.85 -23.94
N ALA A 241 17.68 5.27 -22.90
CA ALA A 241 19.11 5.01 -22.76
C ALA A 241 19.43 3.52 -22.61
N PHE A 242 18.62 2.78 -21.82
CA PHE A 242 18.74 1.31 -21.69
C PHE A 242 18.45 0.59 -23.00
N ALA A 243 17.45 1.04 -23.76
CA ALA A 243 17.15 0.46 -25.07
C ALA A 243 18.29 0.71 -26.09
N ALA A 244 18.92 1.88 -26.04
CA ALA A 244 20.02 2.24 -26.92
C ALA A 244 21.33 1.52 -26.59
N ASN A 245 21.69 1.43 -25.30
CA ASN A 245 22.91 0.77 -24.83
C ASN A 245 22.74 0.23 -23.42
N PRO A 246 22.24 -0.99 -23.22
CA PRO A 246 21.99 -1.54 -21.90
C PRO A 246 23.26 -1.75 -21.05
N THR A 247 24.40 -1.92 -21.68
CA THR A 247 25.70 -2.10 -20.99
C THR A 247 26.18 -0.81 -20.33
N ALA A 248 26.06 0.30 -21.04
CA ALA A 248 26.51 1.62 -20.58
C ALA A 248 25.45 2.68 -20.96
N PRO A 249 24.24 2.64 -20.36
CA PRO A 249 23.21 3.61 -20.68
C PRO A 249 23.65 5.02 -20.26
N ALA A 250 23.33 5.98 -21.13
CA ALA A 250 23.66 7.39 -20.90
C ALA A 250 22.86 7.95 -19.71
N TRP A 251 23.40 8.99 -19.10
CA TRP A 251 22.70 9.76 -18.09
C TRP A 251 21.66 10.68 -18.75
N PRO A 252 20.49 10.89 -18.12
CA PRO A 252 19.54 11.92 -18.55
C PRO A 252 20.23 13.29 -18.65
N ALA A 253 19.85 14.09 -19.63
CA ALA A 253 20.39 15.43 -19.81
C ALA A 253 20.14 16.38 -18.63
N THR A 254 19.09 16.11 -17.86
CA THR A 254 18.74 16.82 -16.62
C THR A 254 19.69 16.52 -15.47
N SER A 255 20.44 15.40 -15.51
CA SER A 255 21.35 14.99 -14.45
C SER A 255 22.50 16.00 -14.26
N LYS A 256 22.72 16.38 -12.99
CA LYS A 256 23.80 17.31 -12.57
C LYS A 256 24.87 16.62 -11.74
N VAL A 257 24.94 15.28 -11.77
CA VAL A 257 26.05 14.58 -11.13
C VAL A 257 27.38 14.98 -11.79
N PRO A 258 28.50 15.00 -11.04
CA PRO A 258 29.83 15.33 -11.61
C PRO A 258 30.18 14.43 -12.78
N ASP A 259 30.93 14.97 -13.77
CA ASP A 259 31.29 14.21 -14.98
C ASP A 259 32.14 12.98 -14.67
N ALA A 260 32.97 13.02 -13.63
CA ALA A 260 33.71 11.85 -13.15
C ALA A 260 32.77 10.70 -12.72
N ILE A 261 31.59 11.01 -12.20
CA ILE A 261 30.56 10.03 -11.83
C ILE A 261 29.81 9.53 -13.07
N LYS A 262 29.67 10.36 -14.11
CA LYS A 262 29.01 9.96 -15.36
C LYS A 262 29.79 8.89 -16.14
N ALA A 263 31.05 8.62 -15.78
CA ALA A 263 31.78 7.46 -16.25
C ALA A 263 31.21 6.13 -15.74
N ILE A 264 30.44 6.15 -14.62
CA ILE A 264 29.63 5.03 -14.13
C ILE A 264 28.34 5.01 -14.94
N PRO A 265 27.91 3.87 -15.51
CA PRO A 265 26.64 3.78 -16.23
C PRO A 265 25.42 4.21 -15.36
N SER A 266 24.48 4.97 -15.94
CA SER A 266 23.29 5.44 -15.21
C SER A 266 22.45 4.31 -14.59
N ARG A 267 22.53 3.08 -15.17
CA ARG A 267 21.88 1.88 -14.60
C ARG A 267 22.34 1.59 -13.16
N SER A 268 23.61 1.87 -12.84
CA SER A 268 24.14 1.61 -11.50
C SER A 268 23.58 2.59 -10.47
N ALA A 269 23.36 3.84 -10.85
CA ALA A 269 22.67 4.81 -10.01
C ALA A 269 21.20 4.42 -9.76
N LEU A 270 20.52 3.88 -10.78
CA LEU A 270 19.14 3.39 -10.63
C LEU A 270 19.06 2.18 -9.69
N VAL A 271 19.99 1.23 -9.82
CA VAL A 271 20.12 0.10 -8.88
C VAL A 271 20.39 0.60 -7.46
N MET A 272 21.24 1.63 -7.30
CA MET A 272 21.48 2.27 -6.01
C MET A 272 20.18 2.86 -5.42
N VAL A 273 19.38 3.56 -6.23
CA VAL A 273 18.07 4.09 -5.78
C VAL A 273 17.15 2.97 -5.31
N ALA A 274 17.04 1.88 -6.06
CA ALA A 274 16.19 0.77 -5.68
C ALA A 274 16.66 0.08 -4.37
N LEU A 275 17.96 -0.18 -4.25
CA LEU A 275 18.53 -0.83 -3.05
C LEU A 275 18.36 0.04 -1.80
N MET A 276 18.70 1.34 -1.89
CA MET A 276 18.61 2.21 -0.72
C MET A 276 17.19 2.47 -0.25
N SER A 277 16.20 2.36 -1.14
CA SER A 277 14.77 2.51 -0.83
C SER A 277 14.06 1.19 -0.54
N GLY A 278 14.71 0.03 -0.76
CA GLY A 278 14.11 -1.29 -0.51
C GLY A 278 13.21 -1.79 -1.64
N ILE A 279 13.30 -1.23 -2.84
CA ILE A 279 12.58 -1.70 -4.03
C ILE A 279 13.18 -3.03 -4.51
N PRO A 280 12.37 -4.07 -4.79
CA PRO A 280 12.85 -5.37 -5.22
C PRO A 280 13.64 -5.34 -6.54
N MET A 281 14.64 -6.24 -6.67
CA MET A 281 15.42 -6.48 -7.89
C MET A 281 14.80 -7.52 -8.82
N GLN A 282 13.54 -7.85 -8.63
CA GLN A 282 12.68 -8.62 -9.54
C GLN A 282 11.44 -7.79 -9.83
N SER A 283 10.96 -7.79 -11.07
CA SER A 283 9.83 -6.98 -11.51
C SER A 283 8.86 -7.79 -12.34
N ALA A 284 7.84 -7.16 -12.93
CA ALA A 284 6.83 -7.83 -13.73
C ALA A 284 7.43 -8.71 -14.84
N HIS A 285 8.49 -8.25 -15.52
CA HIS A 285 9.06 -8.92 -16.70
C HIS A 285 10.54 -9.30 -16.53
N PHE A 286 11.21 -8.88 -15.45
CA PHE A 286 12.63 -9.12 -15.25
C PHE A 286 12.93 -9.86 -13.95
N ASP A 287 13.47 -11.08 -14.08
CA ASP A 287 13.84 -11.97 -12.96
C ASP A 287 15.24 -11.73 -12.40
N SER A 288 16.01 -10.80 -12.92
CA SER A 288 17.39 -10.49 -12.55
C SER A 288 18.46 -11.56 -12.83
N THR A 289 18.08 -12.72 -13.40
CA THR A 289 18.99 -13.85 -13.60
C THR A 289 19.03 -14.38 -15.04
N SER A 290 18.14 -13.94 -15.91
CA SER A 290 18.06 -14.33 -17.32
C SER A 290 18.89 -13.42 -18.22
N ALA A 291 19.28 -13.95 -19.39
CA ALA A 291 19.99 -13.21 -20.44
C ALA A 291 19.51 -13.67 -21.82
N PRO A 292 19.62 -12.79 -22.86
CA PRO A 292 19.33 -13.18 -24.24
C PRO A 292 20.24 -14.32 -24.71
N SER A 293 19.67 -15.37 -25.31
CA SER A 293 20.43 -16.52 -25.84
C SER A 293 21.32 -16.17 -27.02
N VAL A 294 21.06 -15.06 -27.71
CA VAL A 294 21.88 -14.55 -28.82
C VAL A 294 23.23 -14.01 -28.37
N LEU A 295 23.42 -13.75 -27.07
CA LEU A 295 24.68 -13.28 -26.53
C LEU A 295 25.64 -14.46 -26.30
N PRO A 296 26.99 -14.27 -26.54
CA PRO A 296 28.01 -15.22 -26.10
C PRO A 296 27.92 -15.52 -24.59
N ALA A 297 28.31 -16.70 -24.14
CA ALA A 297 28.15 -17.13 -22.72
C ALA A 297 28.73 -16.13 -21.70
N ALA A 298 29.94 -15.58 -21.98
CA ALA A 298 30.52 -14.57 -21.08
C ALA A 298 29.67 -13.29 -21.00
N SER A 299 29.10 -12.86 -22.13
CA SER A 299 28.20 -11.70 -22.18
C SER A 299 26.87 -11.99 -21.53
N GLN A 300 26.35 -13.22 -21.59
CA GLN A 300 25.15 -13.63 -20.84
C GLN A 300 25.38 -13.50 -19.33
N THR A 301 26.52 -13.97 -18.83
CA THR A 301 26.86 -13.83 -17.40
C THR A 301 26.91 -12.36 -16.98
N SER A 302 27.57 -11.51 -17.76
CA SER A 302 27.61 -10.06 -17.49
C SER A 302 26.21 -9.44 -17.54
N PHE A 303 25.36 -9.87 -18.48
CA PHE A 303 23.97 -9.40 -18.59
C PHE A 303 23.15 -9.77 -17.34
N GLN A 304 23.23 -11.01 -16.91
CA GLN A 304 22.53 -11.53 -15.73
C GLN A 304 22.93 -10.79 -14.45
N LEU A 305 24.23 -10.51 -14.27
CA LEU A 305 24.74 -9.92 -13.03
C LEU A 305 24.61 -8.38 -12.99
N ALA A 306 24.60 -7.72 -14.14
CA ALA A 306 24.74 -6.26 -14.18
C ALA A 306 23.56 -5.56 -14.87
N ILE A 307 22.94 -6.16 -15.87
CA ILE A 307 21.99 -5.49 -16.75
C ILE A 307 20.54 -5.88 -16.39
N ASN A 308 20.23 -7.18 -16.27
CA ASN A 308 18.87 -7.62 -15.97
C ASN A 308 18.33 -7.09 -14.61
N PRO A 309 19.14 -7.06 -13.53
CA PRO A 309 18.74 -6.39 -12.28
C PRO A 309 18.40 -4.91 -12.43
N ALA A 310 19.12 -4.21 -13.32
CA ALA A 310 18.86 -2.81 -13.57
C ALA A 310 17.56 -2.58 -14.36
N PHE A 311 17.20 -3.48 -15.29
CA PHE A 311 15.88 -3.49 -15.93
C PHE A 311 14.76 -3.73 -14.91
N ALA A 312 14.95 -4.69 -14.00
CA ALA A 312 13.97 -4.95 -12.93
C ALA A 312 13.78 -3.71 -12.03
N ALA A 313 14.87 -3.06 -11.63
CA ALA A 313 14.83 -1.83 -10.85
C ALA A 313 14.11 -0.71 -11.61
N LEU A 314 14.38 -0.54 -12.92
CA LEU A 314 13.75 0.47 -13.76
C LEU A 314 12.23 0.28 -13.84
N GLU A 315 11.78 -0.95 -14.08
CA GLU A 315 10.37 -1.27 -14.18
C GLU A 315 9.65 -1.06 -12.84
N ASN A 316 10.23 -1.51 -11.73
CA ASN A 316 9.65 -1.33 -10.40
C ASN A 316 9.59 0.14 -9.99
N VAL A 317 10.63 0.92 -10.26
CA VAL A 317 10.63 2.37 -10.02
C VAL A 317 9.54 3.05 -10.85
N ALA A 318 9.39 2.68 -12.13
CA ALA A 318 8.35 3.22 -12.99
C ALA A 318 6.94 2.91 -12.45
N ASN A 319 6.70 1.67 -11.99
CA ASN A 319 5.42 1.23 -11.47
C ASN A 319 5.06 1.88 -10.12
N ALA A 320 6.04 2.24 -9.29
CA ALA A 320 5.82 2.87 -7.98
C ALA A 320 5.80 4.40 -8.01
N ALA A 321 6.38 5.03 -9.05
CA ALA A 321 6.66 6.46 -9.08
C ALA A 321 5.42 7.35 -8.93
N ALA A 322 4.33 7.04 -9.63
CA ALA A 322 3.10 7.82 -9.55
C ALA A 322 2.53 7.80 -8.13
N LEU A 323 2.48 6.61 -7.52
CA LEU A 323 1.97 6.46 -6.16
C LEU A 323 2.87 7.18 -5.15
N ALA A 324 4.20 7.12 -5.33
CA ALA A 324 5.13 7.82 -4.45
C ALA A 324 4.86 9.33 -4.40
N VAL A 325 4.69 9.97 -5.57
CA VAL A 325 4.39 11.42 -5.64
C VAL A 325 3.00 11.73 -5.08
N LEU A 326 1.97 10.99 -5.51
CA LEU A 326 0.58 11.25 -5.14
C LEU A 326 0.30 11.00 -3.66
N ALA A 327 0.87 9.92 -3.10
CA ALA A 327 0.75 9.63 -1.68
C ALA A 327 1.53 10.64 -0.83
N THR A 328 2.71 11.08 -1.26
CA THR A 328 3.45 12.14 -0.55
C THR A 328 2.63 13.42 -0.50
N HIS A 329 2.08 13.89 -1.63
CA HIS A 329 1.22 15.08 -1.66
C HIS A 329 0.00 14.94 -0.74
N ASP A 330 -0.71 13.81 -0.83
CA ASP A 330 -1.89 13.53 -0.01
C ASP A 330 -1.58 13.56 1.49
N LEU A 331 -0.52 12.86 1.89
CA LEU A 331 -0.18 12.71 3.29
C LEU A 331 0.44 13.97 3.89
N GLU A 332 1.22 14.73 3.13
CA GLU A 332 1.70 16.05 3.55
C GLU A 332 0.54 17.02 3.76
N LEU A 333 -0.47 16.98 2.88
CA LEU A 333 -1.69 17.77 3.04
C LEU A 333 -2.45 17.37 4.33
N GLN A 334 -2.62 16.07 4.58
CA GLN A 334 -3.31 15.58 5.78
C GLN A 334 -2.50 15.82 7.07
N ALA A 335 -1.18 15.73 7.00
CA ALA A 335 -0.27 15.93 8.13
C ALA A 335 -0.01 17.43 8.42
N GLY A 336 -0.24 18.30 7.44
CA GLY A 336 0.01 19.73 7.55
C GLY A 336 1.46 20.13 7.34
N GLY A 337 2.25 19.36 6.57
CA GLY A 337 3.63 19.66 6.22
C GLY A 337 4.44 18.46 5.79
N ALA A 338 5.73 18.66 5.50
CA ALA A 338 6.65 17.63 5.06
C ALA A 338 6.75 16.46 6.04
N VAL A 339 6.66 15.23 5.52
CA VAL A 339 6.66 13.99 6.33
C VAL A 339 7.93 13.15 6.14
N PHE A 340 8.70 13.42 5.11
CA PHE A 340 9.93 12.68 4.81
C PHE A 340 11.16 13.38 5.38
N ASP A 341 11.99 12.62 6.11
CA ASP A 341 13.27 13.08 6.67
C ASP A 341 14.36 12.06 6.38
N ASN A 342 15.48 12.53 5.83
CA ASN A 342 16.66 11.71 5.64
C ASN A 342 17.96 12.36 6.15
N THR A 343 17.82 13.35 7.03
CA THR A 343 18.96 14.11 7.56
C THR A 343 19.99 13.25 8.28
N THR A 344 19.54 12.19 8.95
CA THR A 344 20.38 11.24 9.71
C THR A 344 20.60 9.92 8.99
N THR A 345 20.08 9.75 7.76
CA THR A 345 20.15 8.47 7.04
C THR A 345 21.54 8.19 6.50
N ASP A 346 22.14 7.08 6.90
CA ASP A 346 23.35 6.51 6.31
C ASP A 346 22.97 5.53 5.18
N TYR A 347 22.96 6.03 3.95
CA TYR A 347 22.63 5.21 2.78
C TYR A 347 23.70 4.16 2.46
N ALA A 348 24.97 4.40 2.79
CA ALA A 348 26.02 3.41 2.61
C ALA A 348 25.80 2.20 3.55
N ALA A 349 25.43 2.46 4.80
CA ALA A 349 25.06 1.40 5.74
C ALA A 349 23.83 0.60 5.27
N ARG A 350 22.83 1.26 4.67
CA ARG A 350 21.61 0.59 4.19
C ARG A 350 21.85 -0.43 3.09
N ILE A 351 22.83 -0.23 2.22
CA ILE A 351 23.14 -1.15 1.13
C ILE A 351 24.25 -2.14 1.46
N LYS A 352 24.87 -2.01 2.66
CA LYS A 352 26.08 -2.76 3.03
C LYS A 352 25.95 -4.27 2.88
N GLU A 353 24.80 -4.83 3.25
CA GLU A 353 24.55 -6.28 3.15
C GLU A 353 24.34 -6.75 1.71
N GLU A 354 23.70 -5.92 0.87
CA GLU A 354 23.32 -6.27 -0.49
C GLU A 354 24.34 -5.88 -1.54
N GLN A 355 25.27 -4.97 -1.22
CA GLN A 355 26.27 -4.49 -2.18
C GLN A 355 27.13 -5.62 -2.79
N PHE A 356 27.34 -6.72 -2.08
CA PHE A 356 28.07 -7.89 -2.61
C PHE A 356 27.24 -8.63 -3.68
N ILE A 357 25.96 -8.85 -3.42
CA ILE A 357 25.06 -9.53 -4.35
C ILE A 357 24.91 -8.72 -5.62
N TRP A 358 24.79 -7.40 -5.51
CA TRP A 358 24.52 -6.48 -6.61
C TRP A 358 25.77 -5.71 -7.10
N SER A 359 26.96 -6.15 -6.69
CA SER A 359 28.22 -5.45 -7.02
C SER A 359 28.39 -5.19 -8.51
N SER A 360 28.13 -6.19 -9.37
CA SER A 360 28.22 -6.02 -10.82
C SER A 360 27.20 -5.02 -11.37
N ALA A 361 25.99 -5.01 -10.81
CA ALA A 361 24.95 -4.06 -11.20
C ALA A 361 25.29 -2.63 -10.75
N LEU A 362 26.02 -2.48 -9.64
CA LEU A 362 26.52 -1.22 -9.10
C LEU A 362 27.87 -0.76 -9.71
N SER A 363 28.41 -1.48 -10.70
CA SER A 363 29.72 -1.23 -11.33
C SER A 363 30.91 -1.43 -10.38
N GLY A 364 30.82 -2.37 -9.47
CA GLY A 364 31.87 -2.74 -8.52
C GLY A 364 32.12 -1.71 -7.42
N ASN A 365 33.20 -1.90 -6.66
CA ASN A 365 33.52 -1.06 -5.50
C ASN A 365 33.71 0.42 -5.85
N SER A 366 34.30 0.73 -6.99
CA SER A 366 34.47 2.12 -7.45
C SER A 366 33.11 2.77 -7.77
N GLY A 367 32.21 2.03 -8.40
CA GLY A 367 30.84 2.48 -8.65
C GLY A 367 30.08 2.74 -7.35
N ILE A 368 30.12 1.81 -6.41
CA ILE A 368 29.50 1.94 -5.09
C ILE A 368 30.04 3.17 -4.36
N ALA A 369 31.37 3.33 -4.29
CA ALA A 369 32.00 4.47 -3.62
C ALA A 369 31.62 5.80 -4.27
N GLY A 370 31.69 5.88 -5.63
CA GLY A 370 31.34 7.09 -6.38
C GLY A 370 29.88 7.50 -6.20
N LEU A 371 28.93 6.55 -6.33
CA LEU A 371 27.50 6.83 -6.14
C LEU A 371 27.19 7.20 -4.68
N SER A 372 27.81 6.52 -3.71
CA SER A 372 27.65 6.86 -2.29
C SER A 372 28.17 8.26 -1.97
N SER A 373 29.26 8.71 -2.60
CA SER A 373 29.78 10.07 -2.41
C SER A 373 28.80 11.14 -2.91
N VAL A 374 28.09 10.88 -4.03
CA VAL A 374 27.02 11.77 -4.52
C VAL A 374 25.87 11.84 -3.50
N LEU A 375 25.42 10.71 -2.99
CA LEU A 375 24.37 10.69 -1.96
C LEU A 375 24.80 11.44 -0.69
N ALA A 376 26.05 11.28 -0.25
CA ALA A 376 26.57 11.97 0.94
C ALA A 376 26.66 13.50 0.75
N ALA A 377 27.01 13.95 -0.45
CA ALA A 377 27.14 15.38 -0.78
C ALA A 377 25.79 16.07 -1.10
N SER A 378 24.71 15.29 -1.33
CA SER A 378 23.44 15.85 -1.77
C SER A 378 22.63 16.44 -0.61
N PRO A 379 21.93 17.57 -0.83
CA PRO A 379 21.06 18.19 0.18
C PRO A 379 20.03 17.20 0.71
N ARG A 380 19.90 17.13 2.02
CA ARG A 380 18.96 16.26 2.71
C ARG A 380 17.57 16.89 2.81
N ALA A 381 16.55 16.05 2.82
CA ALA A 381 15.18 16.46 3.13
C ALA A 381 14.99 16.49 4.64
N THR A 382 14.26 17.50 5.11
CA THR A 382 13.92 17.68 6.53
C THR A 382 12.41 17.67 6.67
N ALA A 383 11.89 16.82 7.55
CA ALA A 383 10.46 16.77 7.84
C ALA A 383 10.03 17.85 8.85
N ASN A 384 8.75 18.16 8.84
CA ASN A 384 8.12 18.92 9.92
C ASN A 384 7.80 17.96 11.09
N PRO A 385 8.36 18.14 12.30
CA PRO A 385 8.12 17.25 13.42
C PRO A 385 6.65 17.08 13.81
N ALA A 386 5.84 18.16 13.70
CA ALA A 386 4.41 18.10 13.97
C ALA A 386 3.67 17.27 12.89
N ALA A 387 4.06 17.38 11.62
CA ALA A 387 3.52 16.57 10.53
C ALA A 387 3.88 15.08 10.71
N VAL A 388 5.11 14.76 11.09
CA VAL A 388 5.53 13.38 11.40
C VAL A 388 4.75 12.81 12.58
N ALA A 389 4.55 13.59 13.65
CA ALA A 389 3.73 13.17 14.78
C ALA A 389 2.27 12.92 14.36
N LYS A 390 1.71 13.78 13.51
CA LYS A 390 0.37 13.62 12.94
C LYS A 390 0.28 12.38 12.05
N LEU A 391 1.27 12.14 11.18
CA LEU A 391 1.35 10.96 10.31
C LEU A 391 1.24 9.67 11.13
N LYS A 392 1.95 9.56 12.24
CA LYS A 392 1.91 8.40 13.13
C LYS A 392 0.52 8.11 13.70
N THR A 393 -0.36 9.12 13.81
CA THR A 393 -1.74 8.93 14.27
C THR A 393 -2.67 8.41 13.18
N LEU A 394 -2.28 8.49 11.90
CA LEU A 394 -3.13 8.12 10.79
C LEU A 394 -3.21 6.60 10.58
N ALA A 395 -2.21 5.85 10.97
CA ALA A 395 -2.31 4.41 11.07
C ALA A 395 -1.03 3.63 11.41
N SER A 396 -1.15 2.66 12.30
CA SER A 396 -0.24 1.54 12.49
C SER A 396 -1.02 0.31 12.94
N HIS A 397 -0.48 -0.89 12.70
CA HIS A 397 -1.05 -2.12 13.21
C HIS A 397 -0.38 -2.57 14.49
N SER A 398 -1.19 -3.11 15.41
CA SER A 398 -0.70 -3.75 16.64
C SER A 398 -0.29 -5.21 16.41
N GLY A 399 -0.79 -5.85 15.36
CA GLY A 399 -0.68 -7.28 15.11
C GLY A 399 -1.58 -8.15 16.00
N LYS A 400 -2.35 -7.56 16.91
CA LYS A 400 -3.15 -8.30 17.90
C LYS A 400 -4.51 -8.69 17.32
N THR A 401 -4.58 -9.86 16.67
CA THR A 401 -5.85 -10.39 16.16
C THR A 401 -6.32 -11.60 16.94
N GLU A 402 -7.61 -11.62 17.27
CA GLU A 402 -8.30 -12.72 17.96
C GLU A 402 -9.06 -13.65 17.00
N ILE A 403 -9.27 -13.23 15.76
CA ILE A 403 -9.96 -14.01 14.73
C ILE A 403 -8.95 -14.62 13.75
N PRO A 404 -9.30 -15.71 13.05
CA PRO A 404 -8.47 -16.26 11.98
C PRO A 404 -8.14 -15.20 10.93
N THR A 405 -6.85 -15.01 10.66
CA THR A 405 -6.35 -14.00 9.73
C THR A 405 -5.39 -14.64 8.74
N ILE A 406 -5.55 -14.37 7.46
CA ILE A 406 -4.73 -14.90 6.36
C ILE A 406 -3.99 -13.72 5.73
N LEU A 407 -2.67 -13.67 5.89
CA LEU A 407 -1.80 -12.70 5.22
C LEU A 407 -1.32 -13.28 3.89
N PHE A 408 -1.40 -12.53 2.80
CA PHE A 408 -0.91 -12.96 1.50
C PHE A 408 -0.36 -11.79 0.69
N THR A 409 0.90 -11.91 0.22
CA THR A 409 1.56 -10.88 -0.61
C THR A 409 2.50 -11.47 -1.64
N GLY A 410 2.75 -10.71 -2.72
CA GLY A 410 3.85 -10.96 -3.65
C GLY A 410 5.20 -10.60 -3.03
N VAL A 411 6.19 -11.48 -3.15
CA VAL A 411 7.52 -11.25 -2.57
C VAL A 411 8.26 -10.12 -3.27
N ALA A 412 7.98 -9.90 -4.55
CA ALA A 412 8.55 -8.81 -5.34
C ALA A 412 7.52 -7.71 -5.67
N ASP A 413 6.63 -7.39 -4.73
CA ASP A 413 5.76 -6.23 -4.81
C ASP A 413 6.57 -4.94 -4.59
N PRO A 414 6.61 -3.98 -5.54
CA PRO A 414 7.44 -2.78 -5.43
C PRO A 414 6.79 -1.65 -4.63
N VAL A 415 5.52 -1.77 -4.25
CA VAL A 415 4.75 -0.74 -3.54
C VAL A 415 4.58 -1.11 -2.07
N THR A 416 3.95 -2.24 -1.80
CA THR A 416 3.85 -2.80 -0.44
C THR A 416 4.79 -3.99 -0.32
N VAL A 417 6.08 -3.68 -0.23
CA VAL A 417 7.14 -4.71 -0.19
C VAL A 417 6.86 -5.78 0.87
N ALA A 418 7.33 -7.00 0.64
CA ALA A 418 7.05 -8.16 1.49
C ALA A 418 7.33 -7.94 2.98
N GLY A 419 8.27 -7.05 3.31
CA GLY A 419 8.56 -6.60 4.68
C GLY A 419 7.38 -5.96 5.42
N ASN A 420 6.39 -5.41 4.70
CA ASN A 420 5.14 -4.91 5.32
C ASN A 420 4.37 -6.05 5.97
N GLN A 421 4.11 -7.12 5.22
CA GLN A 421 3.45 -8.31 5.75
C GLN A 421 4.26 -8.95 6.87
N GLN A 422 5.58 -9.05 6.71
CA GLN A 422 6.48 -9.60 7.74
C GLN A 422 6.39 -8.82 9.04
N SER A 423 6.32 -7.49 8.98
CA SER A 423 6.24 -6.67 10.20
C SER A 423 4.97 -6.94 11.02
N VAL A 424 3.85 -7.18 10.36
CA VAL A 424 2.59 -7.55 11.03
C VAL A 424 2.66 -8.98 11.57
N ALA A 425 3.28 -9.90 10.83
CA ALA A 425 3.50 -11.26 11.29
C ALA A 425 4.39 -11.32 12.55
N ASP A 426 5.46 -10.52 12.60
CA ASP A 426 6.36 -10.40 13.75
C ASP A 426 5.64 -9.82 14.99
N LYS A 427 4.83 -8.77 14.79
CA LYS A 427 4.01 -8.19 15.87
C LYS A 427 3.02 -9.21 16.42
N TYR A 428 2.37 -9.98 15.54
CA TYR A 428 1.46 -11.05 15.97
C TYR A 428 2.20 -12.17 16.70
N ALA A 429 3.35 -12.60 16.22
CA ALA A 429 4.15 -13.63 16.87
C ALA A 429 4.54 -13.23 18.31
N THR A 430 4.93 -11.97 18.51
CA THR A 430 5.21 -11.40 19.83
C THR A 430 3.97 -11.44 20.72
N TYR A 431 2.85 -10.89 20.23
CA TYR A 431 1.57 -10.91 20.96
C TYR A 431 1.14 -12.33 21.36
N TRP A 432 1.23 -13.28 20.43
CA TRP A 432 0.84 -14.65 20.68
C TRP A 432 1.75 -15.36 21.69
N ALA A 433 3.06 -15.07 21.66
CA ALA A 433 4.01 -15.56 22.65
C ALA A 433 3.70 -15.04 24.06
N GLU A 434 3.38 -13.74 24.19
CA GLU A 434 2.96 -13.11 25.45
C GLU A 434 1.65 -13.73 25.96
N LYS A 435 0.67 -13.91 25.09
CA LYS A 435 -0.62 -14.55 25.40
C LYS A 435 -0.41 -15.98 25.92
N TRP A 436 0.51 -16.74 25.30
CA TRP A 436 0.85 -18.09 25.75
C TRP A 436 1.57 -18.08 27.11
N ALA A 437 2.50 -17.17 27.31
CA ALA A 437 3.20 -17.03 28.59
C ALA A 437 2.21 -16.71 29.73
N ALA A 438 1.27 -15.80 29.50
CA ALA A 438 0.22 -15.46 30.45
C ALA A 438 -0.70 -16.66 30.75
N ALA A 439 -1.13 -17.41 29.73
CA ALA A 439 -1.96 -18.59 29.86
C ALA A 439 -1.26 -19.69 30.69
N LYS A 440 0.03 -19.94 30.44
CA LYS A 440 0.83 -20.88 31.25
C LYS A 440 0.91 -20.45 32.72
N LYS A 441 1.14 -19.16 32.98
CA LYS A 441 1.14 -18.63 34.35
C LYS A 441 -0.21 -18.81 35.06
N ALA A 442 -1.30 -18.78 34.30
CA ALA A 442 -2.64 -19.05 34.81
C ALA A 442 -3.01 -20.56 34.88
N GLY A 443 -2.05 -21.46 34.70
CA GLY A 443 -2.25 -22.92 34.79
C GLY A 443 -2.87 -23.57 33.55
N VAL A 444 -2.97 -22.84 32.41
CA VAL A 444 -3.50 -23.39 31.16
C VAL A 444 -2.44 -24.27 30.50
N SER A 445 -2.72 -25.57 30.34
CA SER A 445 -1.82 -26.54 29.72
C SER A 445 -1.87 -26.53 28.18
N LYS A 446 -3.03 -26.17 27.61
CA LYS A 446 -3.23 -26.15 26.15
C LYS A 446 -2.82 -24.82 25.54
N ARG A 447 -1.90 -24.88 24.57
CA ARG A 447 -1.46 -23.70 23.84
C ARG A 447 -2.64 -23.05 23.08
N PRO A 448 -2.84 -21.71 23.12
CA PRO A 448 -3.84 -21.03 22.32
C PRO A 448 -3.66 -21.33 20.82
N ALA A 449 -4.76 -21.35 20.07
CA ALA A 449 -4.68 -21.51 18.62
C ALA A 449 -3.86 -20.36 17.99
N ASN A 450 -3.04 -20.69 17.00
CA ASN A 450 -2.42 -19.66 16.16
C ASN A 450 -3.47 -19.18 15.14
N ASN A 451 -3.93 -17.96 15.31
CA ASN A 451 -4.96 -17.37 14.46
C ASN A 451 -4.38 -16.71 13.19
N GLN A 452 -3.06 -16.72 12.99
CA GLN A 452 -2.47 -16.11 11.80
C GLN A 452 -1.88 -17.18 10.87
N LEU A 453 -2.28 -17.13 9.60
CA LEU A 453 -1.71 -17.89 8.49
C LEU A 453 -0.99 -16.92 7.56
N VAL A 454 0.32 -17.08 7.41
CA VAL A 454 1.17 -16.25 6.55
C VAL A 454 1.46 -17.01 5.27
N LEU A 455 1.08 -16.45 4.14
CA LEU A 455 1.25 -17.01 2.80
C LEU A 455 2.05 -16.05 1.92
N TRP A 456 2.83 -16.61 1.02
CA TRP A 456 3.70 -15.89 0.11
C TRP A 456 3.42 -16.28 -1.34
N ASN A 457 3.54 -15.31 -2.25
CA ASN A 457 3.56 -15.54 -3.69
C ASN A 457 4.97 -15.23 -4.19
N PHE A 458 5.76 -16.28 -4.43
CA PHE A 458 7.12 -16.13 -4.94
C PHE A 458 7.11 -15.98 -6.45
N PRO A 459 7.89 -15.06 -7.03
CA PRO A 459 8.12 -15.07 -8.47
C PRO A 459 8.91 -16.33 -8.87
N PRO A 460 8.72 -16.81 -10.11
CA PRO A 460 9.57 -17.87 -10.65
C PRO A 460 11.04 -17.44 -10.67
N GLN A 461 11.96 -18.39 -10.64
CA GLN A 461 13.39 -18.09 -10.69
C GLN A 461 13.82 -17.49 -12.03
N LYS A 462 13.23 -17.94 -13.15
CA LYS A 462 13.51 -17.48 -14.51
C LYS A 462 12.22 -17.29 -15.28
N TYR A 463 11.95 -16.07 -15.69
CA TYR A 463 10.74 -15.73 -16.46
C TYR A 463 10.93 -14.64 -17.50
N THR A 464 12.06 -13.89 -17.47
CA THR A 464 12.35 -12.88 -18.48
C THR A 464 12.41 -13.53 -19.86
N LYS A 465 11.63 -13.01 -20.79
CA LYS A 465 11.62 -13.42 -22.19
C LYS A 465 12.33 -12.39 -23.05
N PHE A 466 13.11 -12.90 -23.98
CA PHE A 466 13.79 -12.08 -24.97
C PHE A 466 13.37 -12.50 -26.36
N SER A 467 13.24 -11.53 -27.26
CA SER A 467 13.04 -11.79 -28.70
C SER A 467 14.26 -12.48 -29.30
N ALA A 468 14.13 -12.97 -30.52
CA ALA A 468 15.27 -13.52 -31.28
C ALA A 468 16.41 -12.51 -31.51
N ALA A 469 16.10 -11.20 -31.46
CA ALA A 469 17.08 -10.13 -31.54
C ALA A 469 17.70 -9.76 -30.18
N GLY A 470 17.31 -10.42 -29.09
CA GLY A 470 17.82 -10.17 -27.73
C GLY A 470 17.15 -9.00 -26.99
N ALA A 471 16.11 -8.38 -27.55
CA ALA A 471 15.33 -7.36 -26.84
C ALA A 471 14.36 -8.04 -25.84
N PRO A 472 14.20 -7.48 -24.61
CA PRO A 472 13.25 -8.01 -23.65
C PRO A 472 11.80 -7.81 -24.14
N ASP A 473 10.95 -8.80 -23.88
CA ASP A 473 9.52 -8.75 -24.22
C ASP A 473 8.69 -8.39 -22.98
N THR A 474 8.31 -7.13 -22.90
CA THR A 474 7.47 -6.59 -21.82
C THR A 474 5.97 -6.54 -22.19
N THR A 475 5.56 -7.18 -23.29
CA THR A 475 4.14 -7.27 -23.70
C THR A 475 3.43 -8.46 -23.06
N LEU A 476 4.17 -9.37 -22.43
CA LEU A 476 3.65 -10.54 -21.74
C LEU A 476 2.97 -10.15 -20.41
N PRO A 477 2.07 -10.98 -19.89
CA PRO A 477 1.53 -10.76 -18.54
C PRO A 477 2.64 -10.74 -17.48
N ALA A 478 2.47 -9.89 -16.48
CA ALA A 478 3.37 -9.83 -15.33
C ALA A 478 3.52 -11.20 -14.65
N ALA A 479 4.74 -11.55 -14.28
CA ALA A 479 5.02 -12.78 -13.55
C ALA A 479 4.30 -12.78 -12.20
N THR A 480 3.85 -13.95 -11.76
CA THR A 480 3.24 -14.09 -10.43
C THR A 480 4.24 -13.69 -9.33
N GLY A 481 3.74 -13.14 -8.23
CA GLY A 481 4.58 -12.72 -7.11
C GLY A 481 5.35 -11.41 -7.32
N THR A 482 5.18 -10.78 -8.48
CA THR A 482 5.74 -9.48 -8.85
C THR A 482 4.63 -8.46 -9.06
N ASN A 483 5.00 -7.19 -9.21
CA ASN A 483 4.06 -6.09 -9.36
C ASN A 483 3.12 -5.93 -8.14
N HIS A 484 2.43 -4.80 -8.05
CA HIS A 484 1.59 -4.50 -6.89
C HIS A 484 0.27 -5.28 -6.94
N CYS A 485 -0.01 -6.08 -5.90
CA CYS A 485 -1.24 -6.87 -5.74
C CYS A 485 -1.59 -7.75 -6.95
N ASN A 486 -0.59 -8.29 -7.64
CA ASN A 486 -0.77 -9.11 -8.84
C ASN A 486 -1.17 -10.54 -8.48
N PHE A 487 -2.47 -10.75 -8.22
CA PHE A 487 -3.01 -12.06 -7.89
C PHE A 487 -3.91 -12.63 -9.00
N THR A 488 -3.85 -13.93 -9.20
CA THR A 488 -4.73 -14.63 -10.12
C THR A 488 -6.12 -14.85 -9.55
N THR A 489 -7.13 -15.01 -10.41
CA THR A 489 -8.48 -15.41 -9.98
C THR A 489 -8.47 -16.67 -9.10
N SER A 490 -7.62 -17.66 -9.42
CA SER A 490 -7.50 -18.88 -8.62
C SER A 490 -6.98 -18.61 -7.20
N GLN A 491 -6.05 -17.68 -7.04
CA GLN A 491 -5.53 -17.27 -5.73
C GLN A 491 -6.59 -16.54 -4.91
N TYR A 492 -7.32 -15.59 -5.50
CA TYR A 492 -8.45 -14.94 -4.83
C TYR A 492 -9.52 -15.92 -4.36
N LEU A 493 -9.90 -16.88 -5.23
CA LEU A 493 -10.90 -17.88 -4.86
C LEU A 493 -10.39 -18.86 -3.80
N ALA A 494 -9.10 -19.18 -3.78
CA ALA A 494 -8.51 -20.00 -2.73
C ALA A 494 -8.52 -19.26 -1.38
N ILE A 495 -8.17 -17.97 -1.36
CA ILE A 495 -8.28 -17.11 -0.15
C ILE A 495 -9.73 -17.04 0.33
N ALA A 496 -10.68 -16.82 -0.58
CA ALA A 496 -12.10 -16.77 -0.23
C ALA A 496 -12.59 -18.11 0.39
N ASP A 497 -12.23 -19.25 -0.21
CA ASP A 497 -12.59 -20.55 0.34
C ASP A 497 -11.95 -20.81 1.72
N MET A 498 -10.71 -20.35 1.94
CA MET A 498 -10.04 -20.44 3.25
C MET A 498 -10.70 -19.51 4.28
N LEU A 499 -11.16 -18.31 3.87
CA LEU A 499 -11.93 -17.41 4.73
C LEU A 499 -13.28 -18.03 5.14
N ALA A 500 -14.00 -18.67 4.20
CA ALA A 500 -15.24 -19.37 4.52
C ALA A 500 -14.99 -20.50 5.53
N TYR A 501 -13.97 -21.32 5.28
CA TYR A 501 -13.57 -22.37 6.22
C TYR A 501 -13.24 -21.81 7.60
N ALA A 502 -12.46 -20.74 7.66
CA ALA A 502 -12.06 -20.10 8.91
C ALA A 502 -13.27 -19.52 9.67
N ALA A 503 -14.22 -18.92 8.93
CA ALA A 503 -15.46 -18.40 9.51
C ALA A 503 -16.39 -19.51 10.05
N ASP A 504 -16.33 -20.70 9.46
CA ASP A 504 -17.13 -21.85 9.89
C ASP A 504 -16.52 -22.57 11.08
N ASN A 505 -15.20 -22.65 11.16
CA ASN A 505 -14.48 -23.48 12.14
C ASN A 505 -13.78 -22.68 13.24
N GLY A 506 -13.69 -21.35 13.13
CA GLY A 506 -12.97 -20.50 14.09
C GLY A 506 -11.44 -20.66 14.06
N VAL A 507 -10.89 -21.35 13.07
CA VAL A 507 -9.45 -21.61 12.91
C VAL A 507 -9.06 -21.61 11.42
N ASN A 508 -7.84 -21.23 11.11
CA ASN A 508 -7.31 -21.32 9.74
C ASN A 508 -7.18 -22.77 9.25
N LEU A 509 -7.36 -22.97 7.95
CA LEU A 509 -7.07 -24.24 7.29
C LEU A 509 -5.60 -24.61 7.51
N SER A 510 -5.30 -25.89 7.75
CA SER A 510 -3.95 -26.35 8.08
C SER A 510 -3.64 -27.75 7.50
N GLY A 511 -2.39 -28.20 7.65
CA GLY A 511 -1.95 -29.53 7.25
C GLY A 511 -2.13 -29.84 5.77
N GLY A 512 -2.44 -31.10 5.43
CA GLY A 512 -2.60 -31.56 4.07
C GLY A 512 -3.71 -30.86 3.29
N ALA A 513 -4.80 -30.44 3.97
CA ALA A 513 -5.89 -29.70 3.36
C ALA A 513 -5.44 -28.31 2.89
N LEU A 514 -4.64 -27.59 3.70
CA LEU A 514 -4.03 -26.34 3.30
C LEU A 514 -3.11 -26.53 2.09
N LEU A 515 -2.17 -27.47 2.16
CA LEU A 515 -1.22 -27.72 1.06
C LEU A 515 -1.91 -28.09 -0.26
N THR A 516 -3.00 -28.86 -0.19
CA THR A 516 -3.82 -29.20 -1.36
C THR A 516 -4.49 -27.95 -1.95
N LYS A 517 -5.04 -27.07 -1.11
CA LYS A 517 -5.66 -25.80 -1.53
C LYS A 517 -4.64 -24.89 -2.22
N LEU A 518 -3.45 -24.69 -1.61
CA LEU A 518 -2.38 -23.85 -2.13
C LEU A 518 -1.86 -24.36 -3.47
N ARG A 519 -1.63 -25.68 -3.60
CA ARG A 519 -1.19 -26.31 -4.86
C ARG A 519 -2.21 -26.11 -5.98
N LYS A 520 -3.50 -26.24 -5.68
CA LYS A 520 -4.57 -26.03 -6.67
C LYS A 520 -4.69 -24.56 -7.10
N ALA A 521 -4.44 -23.63 -6.20
CA ALA A 521 -4.45 -22.20 -6.52
C ALA A 521 -3.26 -21.78 -7.40
N GLY A 522 -2.13 -22.46 -7.25
CA GLY A 522 -0.87 -22.15 -7.93
C GLY A 522 -0.14 -20.95 -7.30
N ASN A 523 1.18 -21.09 -7.17
CA ASN A 523 2.08 -20.03 -6.69
C ASN A 523 1.66 -19.39 -5.35
N MET A 524 1.06 -20.17 -4.47
CA MET A 524 0.81 -19.81 -3.08
C MET A 524 1.63 -20.74 -2.20
N THR A 525 2.49 -20.16 -1.36
CA THR A 525 3.43 -20.92 -0.52
C THR A 525 3.17 -20.64 0.95
N TYR A 526 3.12 -21.71 1.72
CA TYR A 526 3.21 -21.70 3.17
C TYR A 526 4.59 -22.23 3.55
N ASP A 527 5.46 -21.33 4.00
CA ASP A 527 6.81 -21.65 4.45
C ASP A 527 7.00 -21.06 5.85
N ARG A 528 7.27 -21.91 6.83
CA ARG A 528 7.46 -21.51 8.22
C ARG A 528 8.83 -20.92 8.49
N ASP A 529 9.79 -21.28 7.65
CA ASP A 529 11.19 -20.91 7.83
C ASP A 529 11.54 -19.66 7.01
N TYR A 530 10.65 -19.25 6.09
CA TYR A 530 10.83 -18.03 5.33
C TYR A 530 10.35 -16.81 6.13
N ALA A 531 11.25 -15.85 6.28
CA ALA A 531 10.96 -14.51 6.74
C ALA A 531 11.38 -13.51 5.66
N ALA A 532 10.45 -12.67 5.22
CA ALA A 532 10.78 -11.63 4.27
C ALA A 532 11.75 -10.62 4.89
N PRO A 533 12.67 -10.03 4.10
CA PRO A 533 13.53 -8.96 4.57
C PRO A 533 12.72 -7.86 5.23
N LYS A 534 13.14 -7.42 6.41
CA LYS A 534 12.52 -6.29 7.08
C LYS A 534 12.62 -5.04 6.21
N MET A 535 11.64 -4.18 6.29
CA MET A 535 11.74 -2.87 5.68
C MET A 535 12.98 -2.16 6.24
N LYS A 536 13.79 -1.54 5.39
CA LYS A 536 15.11 -0.97 5.74
C LYS A 536 15.08 0.10 6.84
N PHE A 537 13.90 0.58 7.15
CA PHE A 537 13.67 1.66 8.14
C PHE A 537 12.90 1.17 9.36
N TYR A 538 12.64 -0.13 9.44
CA TYR A 538 11.84 -0.70 10.52
C TYR A 538 12.75 -0.99 11.71
N GLY A 539 12.55 -0.29 12.81
CA GLY A 539 13.28 -0.52 14.06
C GLY A 539 14.54 0.34 14.26
N ASN A 540 14.68 1.46 13.55
CA ASN A 540 15.66 2.51 13.87
C ASN A 540 15.08 3.54 14.83
#